data_c50328a80bacf337cd1d749aae8c9d45
#
_entry.id   c50328a80bacf337cd1d749aae8c9d45
#
_cell.length_a   1.000
_cell.length_b   1.000
_cell.length_c   1.000
_cell.angle_alpha   90.00
_cell.angle_beta   90.00
_cell.angle_gamma   90.00
#
_symmetry.space_group_name_H-M   'P 1'
#
loop_
_entity.id
_entity.type
_entity.pdbx_description
1 polymer ?
#
loop_
_entity_poly.entity_id
_entity_poly.type
_entity_poly.pdbx_seq_one_letter_code
_entity_poly.pdbx_strand_id
1 'polypeptide(L)'
;MDAITRMRCFIQVVDSNGFSAAAREMGRSKALVSKYVGELEDELGVRLLNMTTRQVSLTEVGEAYYKEAAEILQRIDDLQASVQSSHQEVRGRLRVSAPRSMGDDLLNQAMMHFLVKYPEINLDLRLEDRFVDLVEEGFDLAVRVTQLEDSSLIARKIAPFRTVVCATPEAIETYGAPNVPADLSTRPCIIDTNYRFKQNWAFYTNGERSSVAVKGPLEVNSAAAAREAALCNLGFLRTPLFFVSKDIRDGKLVTLLEDFEEPMRGIHAVYPHRRHLSAKVRAFVDFLVEWYSSGQNDC
;
A
#
# COMPACT_ATOMS: atom_id res chain seq x y z
N MET A 1 -19.66 30.10 -0.51
CA MET A 1 -19.39 28.75 -1.05
C MET A 1 -19.09 27.85 0.10
N ASP A 2 -19.37 26.53 -0.01
CA ASP A 2 -19.15 25.61 1.11
C ASP A 2 -17.64 25.28 1.32
N ALA A 3 -17.29 24.84 2.51
CA ALA A 3 -15.93 24.50 2.89
C ALA A 3 -15.35 23.37 2.01
N ILE A 4 -16.19 22.41 1.61
CA ILE A 4 -15.79 21.26 0.77
C ILE A 4 -15.27 21.74 -0.57
N THR A 5 -15.95 22.70 -1.23
CA THR A 5 -15.50 23.24 -2.53
C THR A 5 -14.17 24.00 -2.40
N ARG A 6 -13.95 24.72 -1.31
CA ARG A 6 -12.69 25.42 -1.06
C ARG A 6 -11.54 24.46 -0.80
N MET A 7 -11.76 23.40 0.01
CA MET A 7 -10.80 22.32 0.20
C MET A 7 -10.43 21.64 -1.12
N ARG A 8 -11.43 21.31 -1.96
CA ARG A 8 -11.16 20.71 -3.29
C ARG A 8 -10.31 21.60 -4.18
N CYS A 9 -10.57 22.92 -4.18
CA CYS A 9 -9.75 23.84 -4.95
C CYS A 9 -8.30 23.89 -4.46
N PHE A 10 -8.10 23.89 -3.15
CA PHE A 10 -6.76 23.86 -2.55
C PHE A 10 -6.01 22.57 -2.93
N ILE A 11 -6.61 21.39 -2.69
CA ILE A 11 -6.02 20.10 -3.06
C ILE A 11 -5.67 20.06 -4.54
N GLN A 12 -6.59 20.46 -5.42
CA GLN A 12 -6.33 20.46 -6.87
C GLN A 12 -5.21 21.39 -7.28
N VAL A 13 -5.04 22.54 -6.62
CA VAL A 13 -3.91 23.47 -6.89
C VAL A 13 -2.58 22.83 -6.52
N VAL A 14 -2.53 22.07 -5.44
CA VAL A 14 -1.34 21.32 -5.01
C VAL A 14 -1.03 20.19 -6.00
N ASP A 15 -2.00 19.35 -6.31
CA ASP A 15 -1.83 18.18 -7.19
C ASP A 15 -1.42 18.57 -8.61
N SER A 16 -2.00 19.65 -9.13
CA SER A 16 -1.67 20.15 -10.48
C SER A 16 -0.47 21.09 -10.49
N ASN A 17 0.24 21.27 -9.36
CA ASN A 17 1.39 22.17 -9.21
C ASN A 17 1.11 23.61 -9.67
N GLY A 18 -0.16 24.09 -9.54
CA GLY A 18 -0.47 25.47 -9.89
C GLY A 18 -1.91 25.79 -10.24
N PHE A 19 -2.29 27.02 -10.02
CA PHE A 19 -3.65 27.54 -10.20
C PHE A 19 -4.20 27.41 -11.62
N SER A 20 -3.34 27.58 -12.64
CA SER A 20 -3.79 27.51 -14.04
C SER A 20 -4.07 26.11 -14.51
N ALA A 21 -3.29 25.13 -14.03
CA ALA A 21 -3.51 23.71 -14.31
C ALA A 21 -4.76 23.22 -13.57
N ALA A 22 -4.85 23.50 -12.27
CA ALA A 22 -6.02 23.17 -11.45
C ALA A 22 -7.33 23.74 -12.05
N ALA A 23 -7.30 25.00 -12.50
CA ALA A 23 -8.47 25.64 -13.10
C ALA A 23 -8.95 24.91 -14.37
N ARG A 24 -8.04 24.45 -15.21
CA ARG A 24 -8.35 23.69 -16.43
C ARG A 24 -8.98 22.33 -16.07
N GLU A 25 -8.38 21.59 -15.12
CA GLU A 25 -8.87 20.28 -14.70
C GLU A 25 -10.23 20.37 -14.02
N MET A 26 -10.47 21.42 -13.24
CA MET A 26 -11.76 21.67 -12.59
C MET A 26 -12.83 22.29 -13.52
N GLY A 27 -12.50 22.66 -14.76
CA GLY A 27 -13.41 23.38 -15.67
C GLY A 27 -13.83 24.76 -15.13
N ARG A 28 -12.94 25.46 -14.41
CA ARG A 28 -13.21 26.75 -13.77
C ARG A 28 -12.19 27.82 -14.23
N SER A 29 -12.48 29.10 -13.94
CA SER A 29 -11.51 30.16 -14.20
C SER A 29 -10.43 30.19 -13.11
N LYS A 30 -9.20 30.55 -13.50
CA LYS A 30 -8.07 30.72 -12.56
C LYS A 30 -8.42 31.68 -11.43
N ALA A 31 -9.10 32.79 -11.74
CA ALA A 31 -9.52 33.81 -10.77
C ALA A 31 -10.44 33.19 -9.70
N LEU A 32 -11.35 32.31 -10.11
CA LEU A 32 -12.28 31.65 -9.19
C LEU A 32 -11.58 30.66 -8.27
N VAL A 33 -10.67 29.83 -8.81
CA VAL A 33 -9.87 28.89 -8.00
C VAL A 33 -9.00 29.65 -7.01
N SER A 34 -8.33 30.73 -7.46
CA SER A 34 -7.52 31.57 -6.56
C SER A 34 -8.35 32.24 -5.46
N LYS A 35 -9.56 32.70 -5.78
CA LYS A 35 -10.48 33.25 -4.80
C LYS A 35 -10.85 32.23 -3.73
N TYR A 36 -11.17 30.99 -4.11
CA TYR A 36 -11.59 29.95 -3.17
C TYR A 36 -10.46 29.50 -2.24
N VAL A 37 -9.23 29.41 -2.76
CA VAL A 37 -8.06 29.13 -1.92
C VAL A 37 -7.79 30.28 -0.95
N GLY A 38 -7.89 31.53 -1.40
CA GLY A 38 -7.75 32.69 -0.53
C GLY A 38 -8.82 32.74 0.58
N GLU A 39 -10.09 32.48 0.23
CA GLU A 39 -11.17 32.40 1.22
C GLU A 39 -10.95 31.26 2.25
N LEU A 40 -10.30 30.16 1.85
CA LEU A 40 -9.94 29.08 2.76
C LEU A 40 -8.83 29.52 3.72
N GLU A 41 -7.78 30.14 3.22
CA GLU A 41 -6.69 30.66 4.04
C GLU A 41 -7.17 31.74 5.02
N ASP A 42 -8.06 32.62 4.56
CA ASP A 42 -8.66 33.67 5.40
C ASP A 42 -9.53 33.09 6.51
N GLU A 43 -10.33 32.05 6.22
CA GLU A 43 -11.14 31.36 7.22
C GLU A 43 -10.30 30.64 8.28
N LEU A 44 -9.19 30.03 7.86
CA LEU A 44 -8.27 29.32 8.75
C LEU A 44 -7.32 30.29 9.49
N GLY A 45 -7.20 31.53 9.02
CA GLY A 45 -6.29 32.54 9.56
C GLY A 45 -4.80 32.25 9.33
N VAL A 46 -4.49 31.33 8.41
CA VAL A 46 -3.12 30.91 8.10
C VAL A 46 -2.90 30.75 6.59
N ARG A 47 -1.66 30.92 6.16
CA ARG A 47 -1.28 30.61 4.78
C ARG A 47 -0.99 29.12 4.63
N LEU A 48 -1.60 28.50 3.61
CA LEU A 48 -1.37 27.11 3.24
C LEU A 48 -0.38 26.98 2.09
N LEU A 49 -0.32 28.01 1.22
CA LEU A 49 0.54 28.03 0.05
C LEU A 49 1.56 29.17 0.10
N ASN A 50 2.80 28.85 -0.28
CA ASN A 50 3.80 29.82 -0.64
C ASN A 50 3.70 30.08 -2.15
N MET A 51 3.47 31.35 -2.52
CA MET A 51 3.37 31.75 -3.92
C MET A 51 4.64 32.47 -4.34
N THR A 52 5.32 31.95 -5.35
CA THR A 52 6.29 32.70 -6.16
C THR A 52 5.70 32.89 -7.56
N THR A 53 6.27 33.79 -8.33
CA THR A 53 5.78 34.08 -9.70
C THR A 53 5.85 32.86 -10.63
N ARG A 54 6.51 31.78 -10.24
CA ARG A 54 6.76 30.59 -11.08
C ARG A 54 6.34 29.27 -10.49
N GLN A 55 6.18 29.16 -9.15
CA GLN A 55 5.86 27.90 -8.48
C GLN A 55 4.95 28.12 -7.28
N VAL A 56 4.11 27.11 -7.03
CA VAL A 56 3.29 26.95 -5.82
C VAL A 56 3.94 25.86 -4.98
N SER A 57 4.17 26.13 -3.70
CA SER A 57 4.62 25.13 -2.72
C SER A 57 3.80 25.22 -1.46
N LEU A 58 3.70 24.12 -0.72
CA LEU A 58 3.02 24.09 0.57
C LEU A 58 3.85 24.81 1.66
N THR A 59 3.16 25.41 2.62
CA THR A 59 3.74 25.76 3.92
C THR A 59 3.74 24.50 4.80
N GLU A 60 4.42 24.50 5.94
CA GLU A 60 4.38 23.40 6.92
C GLU A 60 2.94 23.11 7.39
N VAL A 61 2.18 24.16 7.68
CA VAL A 61 0.74 24.05 8.01
C VAL A 61 -0.07 23.57 6.81
N GLY A 62 0.29 24.02 5.61
CA GLY A 62 -0.33 23.59 4.35
C GLY A 62 -0.15 22.12 4.07
N GLU A 63 1.01 21.53 4.38
CA GLU A 63 1.30 20.11 4.21
C GLU A 63 0.44 19.26 5.17
N ALA A 64 0.39 19.66 6.45
CA ALA A 64 -0.47 19.00 7.44
C ALA A 64 -1.95 19.07 7.02
N TYR A 65 -2.41 20.27 6.61
CA TYR A 65 -3.79 20.48 6.16
C TYR A 65 -4.11 19.69 4.87
N TYR A 66 -3.19 19.63 3.92
CA TYR A 66 -3.35 18.87 2.67
C TYR A 66 -3.66 17.39 2.97
N LYS A 67 -2.87 16.77 3.84
CA LYS A 67 -3.03 15.36 4.20
C LYS A 67 -4.39 15.06 4.82
N GLU A 68 -4.79 15.83 5.82
CA GLU A 68 -6.07 15.66 6.51
C GLU A 68 -7.26 15.99 5.59
N ALA A 69 -7.17 17.09 4.82
CA ALA A 69 -8.23 17.50 3.92
C ALA A 69 -8.45 16.48 2.77
N ALA A 70 -7.39 15.87 2.26
CA ALA A 70 -7.48 14.81 1.25
C ALA A 70 -8.24 13.59 1.78
N GLU A 71 -7.96 13.15 3.01
CA GLU A 71 -8.67 12.06 3.66
C GLU A 71 -10.16 12.37 3.89
N ILE A 72 -10.48 13.58 4.35
CA ILE A 72 -11.87 14.04 4.56
C ILE A 72 -12.63 14.07 3.24
N LEU A 73 -12.05 14.65 2.18
CA LEU A 73 -12.67 14.70 0.87
C LEU A 73 -12.89 13.29 0.30
N GLN A 74 -11.94 12.39 0.48
CA GLN A 74 -12.11 10.99 0.07
C GLN A 74 -13.30 10.34 0.79
N ARG A 75 -13.46 10.55 2.10
CA ARG A 75 -14.62 10.02 2.86
C ARG A 75 -15.95 10.60 2.38
N ILE A 76 -15.98 11.88 2.00
CA ILE A 76 -17.18 12.51 1.43
C ILE A 76 -17.54 11.88 0.08
N ASP A 77 -16.55 11.67 -0.78
CA ASP A 77 -16.74 11.03 -2.07
C ASP A 77 -17.19 9.58 -1.92
N ASP A 78 -16.63 8.85 -0.97
CA ASP A 78 -17.06 7.49 -0.61
C ASP A 78 -18.51 7.46 -0.11
N LEU A 79 -18.91 8.41 0.72
CA LEU A 79 -20.30 8.53 1.19
C LEU A 79 -21.26 8.83 0.05
N GLN A 80 -20.97 9.84 -0.77
CA GLN A 80 -21.82 10.18 -1.93
C GLN A 80 -21.95 9.03 -2.90
N ALA A 81 -20.86 8.32 -3.13
CA ALA A 81 -20.84 7.17 -4.00
C ALA A 81 -21.55 5.96 -3.39
N SER A 82 -21.53 5.76 -2.06
CA SER A 82 -22.28 4.69 -1.38
C SER A 82 -23.81 4.90 -1.54
N VAL A 83 -24.26 6.13 -1.45
CA VAL A 83 -25.68 6.48 -1.65
C VAL A 83 -26.12 6.29 -3.12
N GLN A 84 -25.24 6.62 -4.08
CA GLN A 84 -25.53 6.43 -5.50
C GLN A 84 -25.43 4.95 -5.93
N SER A 85 -24.58 4.16 -5.27
CA SER A 85 -24.42 2.72 -5.57
C SER A 85 -25.48 1.83 -4.94
N SER A 86 -26.33 2.35 -4.06
CA SER A 86 -27.50 1.59 -3.53
C SER A 86 -28.48 1.12 -4.62
N HIS A 87 -28.30 1.58 -5.86
CA HIS A 87 -29.08 1.16 -7.04
C HIS A 87 -28.23 0.48 -8.14
N GLN A 88 -26.92 0.31 -7.97
CA GLN A 88 -26.08 -0.44 -8.91
C GLN A 88 -25.78 -1.82 -8.35
N GLU A 89 -26.27 -2.85 -9.02
CA GLU A 89 -25.99 -4.25 -8.69
C GLU A 89 -24.48 -4.55 -8.79
N VAL A 90 -23.96 -5.25 -7.76
CA VAL A 90 -22.56 -5.70 -7.70
C VAL A 90 -22.42 -6.95 -8.56
N ARG A 91 -22.19 -6.76 -9.87
CA ARG A 91 -22.12 -7.86 -10.84
C ARG A 91 -21.14 -7.61 -11.98
N GLY A 92 -20.81 -8.67 -12.71
CA GLY A 92 -19.99 -8.63 -13.91
C GLY A 92 -18.53 -9.01 -13.65
N ARG A 93 -17.67 -8.87 -14.67
CA ARG A 93 -16.26 -9.25 -14.61
C ARG A 93 -15.46 -8.23 -13.83
N LEU A 94 -14.72 -8.70 -12.81
CA LEU A 94 -13.78 -7.92 -12.00
C LEU A 94 -12.37 -8.43 -12.27
N ARG A 95 -11.51 -7.59 -12.87
CA ARG A 95 -10.13 -7.95 -13.19
C ARG A 95 -9.16 -7.35 -12.16
N VAL A 96 -8.49 -8.22 -11.43
CA VAL A 96 -7.59 -7.87 -10.33
C VAL A 96 -6.18 -8.38 -10.62
N SER A 97 -5.18 -7.52 -10.45
CA SER A 97 -3.77 -7.91 -10.43
C SER A 97 -3.24 -7.87 -8.99
N ALA A 98 -2.51 -8.91 -8.59
CA ALA A 98 -1.87 -8.96 -7.27
C ALA A 98 -0.51 -9.68 -7.37
N PRO A 99 0.44 -9.43 -6.45
CA PRO A 99 1.64 -10.24 -6.35
C PRO A 99 1.28 -11.70 -6.08
N ARG A 100 2.02 -12.62 -6.70
CA ARG A 100 1.79 -14.06 -6.53
C ARG A 100 1.81 -14.44 -5.04
N SER A 101 2.79 -13.95 -4.34
CA SER A 101 2.93 -14.17 -2.90
C SER A 101 1.68 -13.80 -2.09
N MET A 102 1.03 -12.69 -2.42
CA MET A 102 -0.21 -12.28 -1.73
C MET A 102 -1.42 -13.10 -2.16
N GLY A 103 -1.48 -13.47 -3.45
CA GLY A 103 -2.61 -14.23 -3.99
C GLY A 103 -2.67 -15.65 -3.46
N ASP A 104 -1.52 -16.30 -3.31
CA ASP A 104 -1.44 -17.69 -2.85
C ASP A 104 -1.74 -17.86 -1.36
N ASP A 105 -1.60 -16.81 -0.55
CA ASP A 105 -1.80 -16.87 0.90
C ASP A 105 -2.80 -15.79 1.38
N LEU A 106 -2.36 -14.54 1.47
CA LEU A 106 -3.09 -13.46 2.12
C LEU A 106 -4.49 -13.22 1.50
N LEU A 107 -4.58 -13.14 0.17
CA LEU A 107 -5.82 -12.80 -0.53
C LEU A 107 -6.73 -13.99 -0.82
N ASN A 108 -6.20 -15.22 -0.79
CA ASN A 108 -6.92 -16.40 -1.25
C ASN A 108 -8.27 -16.58 -0.52
N GLN A 109 -8.26 -16.63 0.81
CA GLN A 109 -9.48 -16.80 1.59
C GLN A 109 -10.44 -15.63 1.42
N ALA A 110 -9.94 -14.39 1.48
CA ALA A 110 -10.76 -13.20 1.30
C ALA A 110 -11.49 -13.20 -0.04
N MET A 111 -10.80 -13.59 -1.13
CA MET A 111 -11.39 -13.67 -2.47
C MET A 111 -12.49 -14.73 -2.56
N MET A 112 -12.28 -15.91 -1.97
CA MET A 112 -13.31 -16.96 -1.96
C MET A 112 -14.55 -16.49 -1.20
N HIS A 113 -14.39 -15.88 -0.03
CA HIS A 113 -15.52 -15.33 0.72
C HIS A 113 -16.20 -14.17 0.02
N PHE A 114 -15.44 -13.32 -0.70
CA PHE A 114 -16.01 -12.27 -1.55
C PHE A 114 -16.92 -12.85 -2.64
N LEU A 115 -16.49 -13.90 -3.34
CA LEU A 115 -17.29 -14.55 -4.39
C LEU A 115 -18.54 -15.24 -3.84
N VAL A 116 -18.48 -15.78 -2.61
CA VAL A 116 -19.68 -16.31 -1.92
C VAL A 116 -20.66 -15.19 -1.60
N LYS A 117 -20.16 -14.02 -1.15
CA LYS A 117 -21.01 -12.85 -0.83
C LYS A 117 -21.61 -12.19 -2.08
N TYR A 118 -20.88 -12.23 -3.21
CA TYR A 118 -21.29 -11.59 -4.48
C TYR A 118 -21.26 -12.58 -5.64
N PRO A 119 -22.26 -13.48 -5.75
CA PRO A 119 -22.25 -14.60 -6.71
C PRO A 119 -22.35 -14.19 -8.18
N GLU A 120 -22.78 -12.95 -8.46
CA GLU A 120 -22.85 -12.40 -9.83
C GLU A 120 -21.53 -11.77 -10.31
N ILE A 121 -20.47 -11.83 -9.48
CA ILE A 121 -19.12 -11.41 -9.85
C ILE A 121 -18.37 -12.56 -10.53
N ASN A 122 -17.78 -12.26 -11.68
CA ASN A 122 -16.78 -13.10 -12.33
C ASN A 122 -15.38 -12.51 -12.05
N LEU A 123 -14.62 -13.09 -11.13
CA LEU A 123 -13.30 -12.61 -10.75
C LEU A 123 -12.23 -13.17 -11.71
N ASP A 124 -11.53 -12.29 -12.45
CA ASP A 124 -10.34 -12.59 -13.22
C ASP A 124 -9.12 -12.10 -12.43
N LEU A 125 -8.50 -13.02 -11.69
CA LEU A 125 -7.34 -12.73 -10.85
C LEU A 125 -6.06 -13.09 -11.60
N ARG A 126 -5.15 -12.12 -11.71
CA ARG A 126 -3.80 -12.31 -12.28
C ARG A 126 -2.74 -12.12 -11.19
N LEU A 127 -2.01 -13.20 -10.93
CA LEU A 127 -0.96 -13.23 -9.93
C LEU A 127 0.40 -13.01 -10.61
N GLU A 128 0.90 -11.78 -10.51
CA GLU A 128 2.13 -11.33 -11.18
C GLU A 128 2.90 -10.37 -10.29
N ASP A 129 4.22 -10.59 -10.16
CA ASP A 129 5.09 -9.74 -9.35
C ASP A 129 5.60 -8.50 -10.10
N ARG A 130 5.34 -8.41 -11.42
CA ARG A 130 5.64 -7.21 -12.22
C ARG A 130 4.64 -6.09 -11.95
N PHE A 131 5.08 -4.86 -12.15
CA PHE A 131 4.16 -3.73 -12.23
C PHE A 131 3.35 -3.81 -13.53
N VAL A 132 2.04 -3.65 -13.42
CA VAL A 132 1.10 -3.65 -14.54
C VAL A 132 0.59 -2.23 -14.80
N ASP A 133 0.42 -1.87 -16.06
CA ASP A 133 -0.37 -0.68 -16.40
C ASP A 133 -1.85 -1.06 -16.34
N LEU A 134 -2.55 -0.51 -15.33
CA LEU A 134 -3.96 -0.86 -15.08
C LEU A 134 -4.87 -0.48 -16.22
N VAL A 135 -4.58 0.63 -16.90
CA VAL A 135 -5.43 1.16 -17.98
C VAL A 135 -5.15 0.42 -19.27
N GLU A 136 -3.89 0.31 -19.67
CA GLU A 136 -3.50 -0.36 -20.93
C GLU A 136 -3.84 -1.86 -20.91
N GLU A 137 -3.62 -2.52 -19.75
CA GLU A 137 -3.87 -3.96 -19.61
C GLU A 137 -5.32 -4.26 -19.20
N GLY A 138 -6.14 -3.24 -18.94
CA GLY A 138 -7.57 -3.36 -18.68
C GLY A 138 -7.89 -3.99 -17.34
N PHE A 139 -7.04 -3.79 -16.31
CA PHE A 139 -7.36 -4.16 -14.94
C PHE A 139 -8.30 -3.14 -14.29
N ASP A 140 -9.24 -3.63 -13.47
CA ASP A 140 -10.11 -2.76 -12.68
C ASP A 140 -9.35 -2.20 -11.45
N LEU A 141 -8.48 -3.02 -10.84
CA LEU A 141 -7.61 -2.64 -9.73
C LEU A 141 -6.39 -3.56 -9.62
N ALA A 142 -5.38 -3.11 -8.87
CA ALA A 142 -4.29 -3.95 -8.39
C ALA A 142 -4.18 -3.90 -6.87
N VAL A 143 -3.74 -5.00 -6.25
CA VAL A 143 -3.29 -5.02 -4.86
C VAL A 143 -1.78 -4.95 -4.85
N ARG A 144 -1.20 -4.01 -4.10
CA ARG A 144 0.25 -3.79 -4.06
C ARG A 144 0.71 -3.34 -2.66
N VAL A 145 1.95 -3.68 -2.33
CA VAL A 145 2.67 -3.02 -1.23
C VAL A 145 3.29 -1.76 -1.79
N THR A 146 2.81 -0.61 -1.37
CA THR A 146 3.34 0.67 -1.83
C THR A 146 3.46 1.67 -0.70
N GLN A 147 4.44 2.56 -0.82
CA GLN A 147 4.40 3.88 -0.22
C GLN A 147 3.79 4.78 -1.28
N LEU A 148 2.79 5.57 -0.89
CA LEU A 148 2.13 6.52 -1.79
C LEU A 148 3.18 7.54 -2.26
N GLU A 149 3.69 7.35 -3.46
CA GLU A 149 4.42 8.37 -4.21
C GLU A 149 3.43 8.98 -5.21
N ASP A 150 3.65 10.20 -5.62
CA ASP A 150 2.81 10.97 -6.54
C ASP A 150 2.43 10.14 -7.78
N SER A 151 1.19 9.68 -7.83
CA SER A 151 0.65 8.95 -8.97
C SER A 151 -0.79 9.40 -9.25
N SER A 152 -1.20 9.31 -10.52
CA SER A 152 -2.58 9.53 -10.95
C SER A 152 -3.56 8.42 -10.51
N LEU A 153 -3.10 7.48 -9.70
CA LEU A 153 -3.87 6.35 -9.18
C LEU A 153 -4.36 6.64 -7.77
N ILE A 154 -5.54 6.16 -7.46
CA ILE A 154 -6.05 6.14 -6.08
C ILE A 154 -5.50 4.90 -5.39
N ALA A 155 -5.00 5.06 -4.17
CA ALA A 155 -4.56 3.95 -3.34
C ALA A 155 -5.33 3.95 -2.02
N ARG A 156 -6.06 2.86 -1.74
CA ARG A 156 -6.77 2.65 -0.48
C ARG A 156 -6.09 1.57 0.33
N LYS A 157 -5.67 1.89 1.54
CA LYS A 157 -5.03 0.92 2.45
C LYS A 157 -6.02 -0.19 2.82
N ILE A 158 -5.58 -1.44 2.65
CA ILE A 158 -6.33 -2.66 2.98
C ILE A 158 -5.84 -3.24 4.30
N ALA A 159 -4.50 -3.39 4.45
CA ALA A 159 -3.90 -4.03 5.61
C ALA A 159 -2.49 -3.46 5.88
N PRO A 160 -1.97 -3.62 7.10
CA PRO A 160 -0.56 -3.35 7.38
C PRO A 160 0.33 -4.38 6.66
N PHE A 161 1.59 -3.99 6.38
CA PHE A 161 2.59 -4.86 5.80
C PHE A 161 3.88 -4.75 6.62
N ARG A 162 4.22 -5.83 7.32
CA ARG A 162 5.45 -5.97 8.12
C ARG A 162 6.35 -7.00 7.47
N THR A 163 7.65 -6.72 7.43
CA THR A 163 8.68 -7.65 6.97
C THR A 163 9.54 -8.02 8.15
N VAL A 164 9.78 -9.31 8.35
CA VAL A 164 10.57 -9.84 9.48
C VAL A 164 11.79 -10.60 8.97
N VAL A 165 12.79 -10.72 9.83
CA VAL A 165 13.88 -11.71 9.69
C VAL A 165 13.56 -12.86 10.64
N CYS A 166 13.63 -14.09 10.15
CA CYS A 166 13.35 -15.26 10.98
C CYS A 166 14.24 -16.44 10.61
N ALA A 167 14.36 -17.38 11.53
CA ALA A 167 15.03 -18.66 11.34
C ALA A 167 14.43 -19.69 12.32
N THR A 168 14.72 -20.97 12.10
CA THR A 168 14.40 -22.01 13.09
C THR A 168 15.34 -21.91 14.30
N PRO A 169 14.93 -22.38 15.49
CA PRO A 169 15.81 -22.50 16.66
C PRO A 169 17.10 -23.26 16.34
N GLU A 170 17.01 -24.33 15.56
CA GLU A 170 18.16 -25.16 15.16
C GLU A 170 19.15 -24.38 14.25
N ALA A 171 18.65 -23.60 13.30
CA ALA A 171 19.51 -22.75 12.48
C ALA A 171 20.18 -21.65 13.32
N ILE A 172 19.49 -21.11 14.33
CA ILE A 172 20.07 -20.13 15.26
C ILE A 172 21.16 -20.77 16.10
N GLU A 173 20.97 -22.00 16.60
CA GLU A 173 22.02 -22.73 17.31
C GLU A 173 23.24 -23.01 16.43
N THR A 174 23.00 -23.41 15.18
CA THR A 174 24.07 -23.79 14.24
C THR A 174 24.88 -22.58 13.76
N TYR A 175 24.22 -21.48 13.40
CA TYR A 175 24.88 -20.32 12.74
C TYR A 175 25.08 -19.12 13.69
N GLY A 176 24.57 -19.19 14.91
CA GLY A 176 24.58 -18.12 15.90
C GLY A 176 23.51 -17.07 15.65
N ALA A 177 22.84 -16.61 16.72
CA ALA A 177 21.87 -15.51 16.61
C ALA A 177 22.54 -14.22 16.12
N PRO A 178 21.97 -13.51 15.13
CA PRO A 178 22.45 -12.17 14.78
C PRO A 178 21.97 -11.16 15.84
N ASN A 179 22.89 -10.38 16.38
CA ASN A 179 22.58 -9.30 17.33
C ASN A 179 22.37 -7.95 16.62
N VAL A 180 23.03 -7.76 15.50
CA VAL A 180 22.89 -6.58 14.64
C VAL A 180 22.77 -7.02 13.18
N PRO A 181 22.19 -6.19 12.30
CA PRO A 181 22.02 -6.53 10.89
C PRO A 181 23.30 -6.94 10.17
N ALA A 182 24.43 -6.31 10.50
CA ALA A 182 25.74 -6.61 9.90
C ALA A 182 26.17 -8.06 10.07
N ASP A 183 25.73 -8.73 11.12
CA ASP A 183 26.05 -10.14 11.39
C ASP A 183 25.55 -11.09 10.31
N LEU A 184 24.48 -10.73 9.59
CA LEU A 184 23.92 -11.52 8.50
C LEU A 184 24.85 -11.62 7.29
N SER A 185 25.83 -10.72 7.14
CA SER A 185 26.79 -10.75 6.03
C SER A 185 27.67 -12.01 6.01
N THR A 186 27.85 -12.65 7.17
CA THR A 186 28.68 -13.85 7.35
C THR A 186 27.87 -15.12 7.58
N ARG A 187 26.53 -15.02 7.65
CA ARG A 187 25.63 -16.15 7.90
C ARG A 187 24.89 -16.57 6.63
N PRO A 188 24.47 -17.85 6.49
CA PRO A 188 23.70 -18.28 5.35
C PRO A 188 22.31 -17.63 5.38
N CYS A 189 21.94 -16.97 4.29
CA CYS A 189 20.63 -16.35 4.12
C CYS A 189 19.90 -16.91 2.91
N ILE A 190 18.59 -17.04 3.00
CA ILE A 190 17.71 -17.47 1.90
C ILE A 190 17.21 -16.20 1.22
N ILE A 191 17.47 -16.08 -0.08
CA ILE A 191 17.24 -14.86 -0.84
C ILE A 191 15.95 -14.98 -1.66
N ASP A 192 14.93 -14.23 -1.27
CA ASP A 192 13.73 -14.05 -2.09
C ASP A 192 14.02 -12.95 -3.14
N THR A 193 14.07 -13.36 -4.39
CA THR A 193 14.38 -12.46 -5.52
C THR A 193 13.21 -11.57 -5.94
N ASN A 194 12.00 -11.76 -5.38
CA ASN A 194 10.87 -10.84 -5.51
C ASN A 194 11.08 -9.54 -4.71
N TYR A 195 11.97 -9.57 -3.71
CA TYR A 195 12.37 -8.35 -3.04
C TYR A 195 13.19 -7.44 -3.96
N ARG A 196 12.81 -6.17 -4.06
CA ARG A 196 13.39 -5.21 -5.01
C ARG A 196 14.92 -5.14 -4.99
N PHE A 197 15.51 -5.24 -3.81
CA PHE A 197 16.96 -5.14 -3.62
C PHE A 197 17.65 -6.51 -3.44
N LYS A 198 16.90 -7.60 -3.64
CA LYS A 198 17.40 -8.99 -3.61
C LYS A 198 18.32 -9.27 -2.42
N GLN A 199 19.63 -9.35 -2.66
CA GLN A 199 20.66 -9.66 -1.67
C GLN A 199 20.98 -8.49 -0.74
N ASN A 200 20.52 -7.27 -1.01
CA ASN A 200 20.78 -6.11 -0.16
C ASN A 200 19.57 -5.86 0.75
N TRP A 201 19.59 -6.48 1.93
CA TRP A 201 18.51 -6.34 2.90
C TRP A 201 18.58 -5.00 3.61
N ALA A 202 17.47 -4.26 3.57
CA ALA A 202 17.36 -2.98 4.25
C ALA A 202 16.97 -3.17 5.71
N PHE A 203 17.58 -2.36 6.56
CA PHE A 203 17.33 -2.26 8.00
C PHE A 203 17.29 -0.80 8.42
N TYR A 204 16.75 -0.53 9.59
CA TYR A 204 16.61 0.82 10.12
C TYR A 204 17.13 0.88 11.55
N THR A 205 17.90 1.91 11.87
CA THR A 205 18.40 2.18 13.22
C THR A 205 18.16 3.66 13.51
N ASN A 206 17.35 3.97 14.53
CA ASN A 206 16.98 5.35 14.88
C ASN A 206 16.38 6.15 13.69
N GLY A 207 15.65 5.46 12.80
CA GLY A 207 15.04 6.07 11.60
C GLY A 207 16.00 6.17 10.40
N GLU A 208 17.27 5.87 10.55
CA GLU A 208 18.24 5.85 9.45
C GLU A 208 18.27 4.48 8.76
N ARG A 209 18.18 4.50 7.43
CA ARG A 209 18.22 3.30 6.61
C ARG A 209 19.65 2.85 6.38
N SER A 210 19.92 1.58 6.68
CA SER A 210 21.14 0.86 6.33
C SER A 210 20.85 -0.31 5.41
N SER A 211 21.89 -0.91 4.83
CA SER A 211 21.74 -2.07 3.93
C SER A 211 22.86 -3.07 4.20
N VAL A 212 22.50 -4.34 4.29
CA VAL A 212 23.43 -5.45 4.48
C VAL A 212 23.39 -6.36 3.27
N ALA A 213 24.53 -6.58 2.65
CA ALA A 213 24.67 -7.57 1.57
C ALA A 213 24.73 -8.98 2.19
N VAL A 214 23.75 -9.80 1.85
CA VAL A 214 23.62 -11.18 2.32
C VAL A 214 23.92 -12.17 1.20
N LYS A 215 24.30 -13.39 1.58
CA LYS A 215 24.54 -14.51 0.66
C LYS A 215 24.09 -15.82 1.29
N GLY A 216 23.82 -16.82 0.48
CA GLY A 216 23.45 -18.14 1.02
C GLY A 216 23.20 -19.19 -0.05
N PRO A 217 22.69 -20.35 0.36
CA PRO A 217 22.61 -21.53 -0.50
C PRO A 217 21.46 -21.46 -1.51
N LEU A 218 20.49 -20.55 -1.34
CA LEU A 218 19.28 -20.50 -2.19
C LEU A 218 18.91 -19.06 -2.56
N GLU A 219 18.70 -18.86 -3.85
CA GLU A 219 18.00 -17.71 -4.44
C GLU A 219 16.75 -18.20 -5.16
N VAL A 220 15.58 -17.67 -4.79
CA VAL A 220 14.30 -18.14 -5.32
C VAL A 220 13.30 -17.00 -5.44
N ASN A 221 12.42 -17.06 -6.44
CA ASN A 221 11.32 -16.11 -6.64
C ASN A 221 9.98 -16.66 -6.10
N SER A 222 10.02 -17.45 -5.05
CA SER A 222 8.86 -18.04 -4.41
C SER A 222 9.00 -17.92 -2.90
N ALA A 223 8.14 -17.12 -2.28
CA ALA A 223 8.12 -16.97 -0.82
C ALA A 223 7.80 -18.30 -0.12
N ALA A 224 6.97 -19.15 -0.72
CA ALA A 224 6.68 -20.48 -0.20
C ALA A 224 7.92 -21.38 -0.19
N ALA A 225 8.69 -21.41 -1.30
CA ALA A 225 9.93 -22.18 -1.35
C ALA A 225 11.00 -21.61 -0.39
N ALA A 226 11.08 -20.28 -0.26
CA ALA A 226 11.97 -19.64 0.71
C ALA A 226 11.62 -20.01 2.15
N ARG A 227 10.31 -20.04 2.48
CA ARG A 227 9.81 -20.48 3.79
C ARG A 227 10.18 -21.94 4.08
N GLU A 228 9.95 -22.85 3.13
CA GLU A 228 10.34 -24.26 3.30
C GLU A 228 11.85 -24.43 3.49
N ALA A 229 12.67 -23.66 2.76
CA ALA A 229 14.10 -23.67 2.95
C ALA A 229 14.52 -23.20 4.36
N ALA A 230 13.83 -22.20 4.91
CA ALA A 230 14.06 -21.77 6.29
C ALA A 230 13.69 -22.86 7.29
N LEU A 231 12.55 -23.53 7.10
CA LEU A 231 12.11 -24.66 7.94
C LEU A 231 13.04 -25.88 7.84
N CYS A 232 13.79 -26.00 6.75
CA CYS A 232 14.84 -27.02 6.58
C CYS A 232 16.20 -26.58 7.14
N ASN A 233 16.29 -25.54 7.95
CA ASN A 233 17.50 -25.02 8.60
C ASN A 233 18.58 -24.51 7.62
N LEU A 234 18.21 -24.12 6.39
CA LEU A 234 19.18 -23.65 5.41
C LEU A 234 19.72 -22.23 5.68
N GLY A 235 19.17 -21.52 6.64
CA GLY A 235 19.66 -20.21 7.04
C GLY A 235 18.56 -19.23 7.45
N PHE A 236 18.91 -17.94 7.46
CA PHE A 236 18.04 -16.85 7.85
C PHE A 236 17.20 -16.38 6.66
N LEU A 237 15.91 -16.12 6.89
CA LEU A 237 14.96 -15.68 5.89
C LEU A 237 14.45 -14.29 6.23
N ARG A 238 14.39 -13.39 5.24
CA ARG A 238 13.67 -12.12 5.32
C ARG A 238 12.42 -12.22 4.44
N THR A 239 11.25 -12.08 5.07
CA THR A 239 9.96 -12.34 4.40
C THR A 239 8.83 -11.50 5.01
N PRO A 240 7.70 -11.28 4.30
CA PRO A 240 6.51 -10.73 4.91
C PRO A 240 6.01 -11.59 6.06
N LEU A 241 5.61 -10.95 7.18
CA LEU A 241 5.18 -11.65 8.39
C LEU A 241 4.02 -12.63 8.13
N PHE A 242 3.05 -12.28 7.29
CA PHE A 242 1.89 -13.12 7.03
C PHE A 242 2.24 -14.50 6.47
N PHE A 243 3.37 -14.65 5.77
CA PHE A 243 3.85 -15.95 5.26
C PHE A 243 4.32 -16.90 6.33
N VAL A 244 4.84 -16.39 7.43
CA VAL A 244 5.48 -17.14 8.50
C VAL A 244 4.78 -17.02 9.84
N SER A 245 3.67 -16.28 9.90
CA SER A 245 2.93 -16.01 11.13
C SER A 245 2.50 -17.30 11.85
N LYS A 246 2.05 -18.30 11.10
CA LYS A 246 1.69 -19.61 11.65
C LYS A 246 2.91 -20.34 12.20
N ASP A 247 4.03 -20.35 11.49
CA ASP A 247 5.23 -21.05 11.95
C ASP A 247 5.85 -20.38 13.17
N ILE A 248 5.74 -19.05 13.27
CA ILE A 248 6.16 -18.31 14.46
C ILE A 248 5.26 -18.67 15.66
N ARG A 249 3.93 -18.69 15.47
CA ARG A 249 3.01 -19.13 16.54
C ARG A 249 3.23 -20.57 16.98
N ASP A 250 3.53 -21.45 16.02
CA ASP A 250 3.81 -22.87 16.28
C ASP A 250 5.22 -23.08 16.88
N GLY A 251 6.03 -22.01 17.03
CA GLY A 251 7.39 -22.07 17.57
C GLY A 251 8.43 -22.69 16.62
N LYS A 252 8.08 -22.90 15.35
CA LYS A 252 8.98 -23.45 14.33
C LYS A 252 9.97 -22.41 13.81
N LEU A 253 9.54 -21.16 13.76
CA LEU A 253 10.38 -20.00 13.39
C LEU A 253 10.38 -18.99 14.54
N VAL A 254 11.50 -18.30 14.71
CA VAL A 254 11.69 -17.22 15.67
C VAL A 254 12.05 -15.97 14.92
N THR A 255 11.42 -14.83 15.26
CA THR A 255 11.77 -13.51 14.74
C THR A 255 13.06 -12.99 15.36
N LEU A 256 13.83 -12.27 14.58
CA LEU A 256 15.14 -11.75 14.92
C LEU A 256 15.28 -10.32 14.40
N LEU A 257 16.11 -9.52 15.07
CA LEU A 257 16.42 -8.16 14.66
C LEU A 257 15.19 -7.23 14.57
N GLU A 258 14.20 -7.41 15.44
CA GLU A 258 12.95 -6.65 15.43
C GLU A 258 13.17 -5.15 15.61
N ASP A 259 14.16 -4.73 16.41
CA ASP A 259 14.52 -3.33 16.63
C ASP A 259 15.07 -2.64 15.36
N PHE A 260 15.38 -3.42 14.33
CA PHE A 260 15.99 -2.97 13.08
C PHE A 260 15.05 -3.11 11.87
N GLU A 261 13.79 -3.44 12.08
CA GLU A 261 12.82 -3.63 10.99
C GLU A 261 12.56 -2.35 10.20
N GLU A 262 12.19 -2.52 8.94
CA GLU A 262 11.67 -1.41 8.13
C GLU A 262 10.39 -0.85 8.75
N PRO A 263 10.15 0.47 8.64
CA PRO A 263 8.87 1.05 9.02
C PRO A 263 7.72 0.32 8.37
N MET A 264 6.65 0.10 9.14
CA MET A 264 5.45 -0.61 8.67
C MET A 264 4.88 0.08 7.43
N ARG A 265 4.75 -0.67 6.34
CA ARG A 265 4.12 -0.24 5.10
C ARG A 265 2.65 -0.62 5.06
N GLY A 266 1.97 -0.30 3.97
CA GLY A 266 0.60 -0.72 3.73
C GLY A 266 0.47 -1.61 2.51
N ILE A 267 -0.45 -2.56 2.58
CA ILE A 267 -1.03 -3.21 1.41
C ILE A 267 -2.17 -2.32 0.95
N HIS A 268 -2.17 -1.95 -0.32
CA HIS A 268 -3.15 -1.04 -0.88
C HIS A 268 -3.87 -1.66 -2.08
N ALA A 269 -5.16 -1.36 -2.19
CA ALA A 269 -5.86 -1.45 -3.45
C ALA A 269 -5.55 -0.19 -4.26
N VAL A 270 -5.00 -0.36 -5.44
CA VAL A 270 -4.62 0.71 -6.35
C VAL A 270 -5.50 0.62 -7.60
N TYR A 271 -6.16 1.72 -7.97
CA TYR A 271 -7.06 1.76 -9.13
C TYR A 271 -7.04 3.13 -9.80
N PRO A 272 -7.37 3.22 -11.11
CA PRO A 272 -7.36 4.48 -11.83
C PRO A 272 -8.35 5.48 -11.24
N HIS A 273 -7.95 6.76 -11.18
CA HIS A 273 -8.86 7.84 -10.83
C HIS A 273 -9.97 7.92 -11.89
N ARG A 274 -11.16 7.47 -11.54
CA ARG A 274 -12.36 7.60 -12.37
C ARG A 274 -13.39 8.44 -11.62
N ARG A 275 -14.04 9.34 -12.34
CA ARG A 275 -15.08 10.21 -11.80
C ARG A 275 -16.22 9.43 -11.10
N HIS A 276 -16.34 8.13 -11.45
CA HIS A 276 -17.30 7.19 -10.85
C HIS A 276 -16.63 5.81 -10.73
N LEU A 277 -16.28 5.43 -9.51
CA LEU A 277 -15.79 4.09 -9.22
C LEU A 277 -16.94 3.08 -9.39
N SER A 278 -16.73 1.99 -10.15
CA SER A 278 -17.77 0.99 -10.36
C SER A 278 -18.14 0.28 -9.06
N ALA A 279 -19.43 -0.10 -8.91
CA ALA A 279 -19.93 -0.78 -7.72
C ALA A 279 -19.14 -2.05 -7.38
N LYS A 280 -18.72 -2.84 -8.39
CA LYS A 280 -17.93 -4.05 -8.21
C LYS A 280 -16.56 -3.79 -7.59
N VAL A 281 -15.84 -2.74 -8.03
CA VAL A 281 -14.52 -2.37 -7.50
C VAL A 281 -14.66 -1.87 -6.07
N ARG A 282 -15.63 -1.00 -5.82
CA ARG A 282 -15.89 -0.51 -4.47
C ARG A 282 -16.22 -1.65 -3.51
N ALA A 283 -17.19 -2.51 -3.87
CA ALA A 283 -17.58 -3.63 -3.03
C ALA A 283 -16.40 -4.56 -2.72
N PHE A 284 -15.50 -4.77 -3.68
CA PHE A 284 -14.31 -5.58 -3.47
C PHE A 284 -13.31 -4.91 -2.51
N VAL A 285 -13.03 -3.63 -2.70
CA VAL A 285 -12.10 -2.89 -1.84
C VAL A 285 -12.65 -2.77 -0.41
N ASP A 286 -13.94 -2.42 -0.26
CA ASP A 286 -14.60 -2.33 1.05
C ASP A 286 -14.59 -3.69 1.75
N PHE A 287 -14.88 -4.77 1.02
CA PHE A 287 -14.83 -6.13 1.55
C PHE A 287 -13.43 -6.49 2.06
N LEU A 288 -12.38 -6.19 1.30
CA LEU A 288 -11.01 -6.47 1.74
C LEU A 288 -10.63 -5.67 3.00
N VAL A 289 -11.00 -4.38 3.06
CA VAL A 289 -10.76 -3.55 4.24
C VAL A 289 -11.48 -4.13 5.47
N GLU A 290 -12.76 -4.50 5.32
CA GLU A 290 -13.55 -5.12 6.40
C GLU A 290 -12.95 -6.46 6.84
N TRP A 291 -12.57 -7.32 5.88
CA TRP A 291 -11.99 -8.64 6.12
C TRP A 291 -10.72 -8.57 6.98
N TYR A 292 -9.80 -7.66 6.64
CA TYR A 292 -8.55 -7.53 7.38
C TYR A 292 -8.68 -6.70 8.66
N SER A 293 -9.70 -5.85 8.79
CA SER A 293 -9.97 -5.11 10.02
C SER A 293 -10.67 -5.95 11.09
N SER A 294 -11.40 -7.00 10.70
CA SER A 294 -12.18 -7.84 11.62
C SER A 294 -11.34 -8.87 12.39
N GLY A 295 -10.02 -8.92 12.18
CA GLY A 295 -9.13 -9.86 12.88
C GLY A 295 -9.37 -11.34 12.55
N GLN A 296 -10.15 -11.64 11.52
CA GLN A 296 -10.41 -13.01 11.07
C GLN A 296 -9.17 -13.67 10.43
N ASN A 297 -8.15 -12.89 10.16
CA ASN A 297 -6.83 -13.36 9.75
C ASN A 297 -5.79 -12.75 10.68
N ASP A 298 -5.13 -13.58 11.46
CA ASP A 298 -3.94 -13.25 12.23
C ASP A 298 -2.78 -12.83 11.27
N CYS A 299 -2.77 -11.56 10.89
CA CYS A 299 -1.64 -10.94 10.18
C CYS A 299 -0.68 -10.28 11.16
#